data_ad71c51f6d9045eb6774904e0173fe7f
#
_entry.id   ad71c51f6d9045eb6774904e0173fe7f
#
_cell.length_a   1.000
_cell.length_b   1.000
_cell.length_c   1.000
_cell.angle_alpha   90.00
_cell.angle_beta   90.00
_cell.angle_gamma   90.00
#
_symmetry.space_group_name_H-M   'P 1'
#
loop_
_entity.id
_entity.type
_entity.pdbx_description
1 polymer ?
#
loop_
_entity_poly.entity_id
_entity_poly.type
_entity_poly.pdbx_seq_one_letter_code
_entity_poly.pdbx_strand_id
1 'polypeptide(L)'
;MDELRVYVDALFARRGDTAENREMKEEIYGNLAARRDDLIAQGVPEAEAVRAAKAQLPSLDGVLGTVVRVNAQQWRTARLQSLLLASVILWVLTIPLLLVRGQISCLAAFVLAVVFGVWYLCSLRGESCVTMTVDAVQLRRQSRTVWLVWGVCFAVCVAAVSAVLFSSNVWFLRPVRIDGPYALGVMAAPYYLALSTVVFPIAVGRFPLLIAQCERGETDEA
;
A
#
# COMPACT_ATOMS: atom_id res chain seq x y z
N MET A 1 27.62 -27.44 3.88
CA MET A 1 26.92 -26.28 3.29
C MET A 1 27.44 -25.06 4.03
N ASP A 2 27.92 -24.04 3.37
CA ASP A 2 28.49 -22.87 4.03
C ASP A 2 27.36 -22.09 4.73
N GLU A 3 27.46 -21.92 6.04
CA GLU A 3 26.46 -21.27 6.88
C GLU A 3 26.19 -19.81 6.48
N LEU A 4 27.20 -19.14 5.92
CA LEU A 4 27.09 -17.79 5.37
C LEU A 4 26.23 -17.77 4.08
N ARG A 5 26.37 -18.81 3.24
CA ARG A 5 25.60 -18.91 2.01
C ARG A 5 24.12 -19.15 2.28
N VAL A 6 23.81 -20.05 3.23
CA VAL A 6 22.42 -20.28 3.69
C VAL A 6 21.80 -19.00 4.28
N TYR A 7 22.60 -18.24 5.04
CA TYR A 7 22.17 -16.97 5.61
C TYR A 7 21.86 -15.93 4.52
N VAL A 8 22.75 -15.75 3.55
CA VAL A 8 22.55 -14.82 2.43
C VAL A 8 21.36 -15.26 1.57
N ASP A 9 21.22 -16.57 1.30
CA ASP A 9 20.06 -17.12 0.57
C ASP A 9 18.75 -16.80 1.28
N ALA A 10 18.69 -16.94 2.59
CA ALA A 10 17.52 -16.61 3.40
C ALA A 10 17.18 -15.10 3.37
N LEU A 11 18.20 -14.23 3.33
CA LEU A 11 18.03 -12.79 3.24
C LEU A 11 17.38 -12.37 1.90
N PHE A 12 17.72 -13.05 0.81
CA PHE A 12 17.19 -12.78 -0.52
C PHE A 12 15.94 -13.59 -0.88
N ALA A 13 15.51 -14.57 -0.06
CA ALA A 13 14.38 -15.46 -0.31
C ALA A 13 13.03 -14.75 -0.57
N ARG A 14 12.90 -13.49 -0.13
CA ARG A 14 11.69 -12.66 -0.35
C ARG A 14 11.82 -11.67 -1.49
N ARG A 15 12.92 -11.71 -2.24
CA ARG A 15 13.22 -10.80 -3.35
C ARG A 15 13.18 -11.61 -4.65
N GLY A 16 12.74 -10.97 -5.75
CA GLY A 16 12.71 -11.60 -7.06
C GLY A 16 14.12 -12.03 -7.53
N ASP A 17 14.20 -13.08 -8.33
CA ASP A 17 15.45 -13.59 -8.90
C ASP A 17 15.86 -12.76 -10.13
N THR A 18 16.24 -11.49 -9.90
CA THR A 18 16.77 -10.61 -10.94
C THR A 18 18.30 -10.77 -11.05
N ALA A 19 18.88 -10.44 -12.23
CA ALA A 19 20.32 -10.48 -12.43
C ALA A 19 21.06 -9.59 -11.41
N GLU A 20 20.52 -8.42 -11.12
CA GLU A 20 21.07 -7.45 -10.15
C GLU A 20 21.04 -8.02 -8.71
N ASN A 21 19.97 -8.73 -8.33
CA ASN A 21 19.89 -9.39 -7.03
C ASN A 21 20.86 -10.56 -6.91
N ARG A 22 21.17 -11.25 -8.01
CA ARG A 22 22.15 -12.33 -8.04
C ARG A 22 23.57 -11.79 -7.88
N GLU A 23 23.94 -10.73 -8.59
CA GLU A 23 25.24 -10.07 -8.46
C GLU A 23 25.44 -9.54 -7.04
N MET A 24 24.46 -8.84 -6.50
CA MET A 24 24.50 -8.29 -5.15
C MET A 24 24.57 -9.39 -4.07
N LYS A 25 23.91 -10.52 -4.29
CA LYS A 25 23.98 -11.69 -3.43
C LYS A 25 25.39 -12.28 -3.38
N GLU A 26 26.04 -12.43 -4.53
CA GLU A 26 27.42 -12.92 -4.62
C GLU A 26 28.41 -11.91 -4.02
N GLU A 27 28.21 -10.62 -4.22
CA GLU A 27 29.03 -9.56 -3.62
C GLU A 27 28.94 -9.57 -2.09
N ILE A 28 27.73 -9.63 -1.54
CA ILE A 28 27.53 -9.71 -0.07
C ILE A 28 28.11 -10.98 0.50
N TYR A 29 27.92 -12.12 -0.18
CA TYR A 29 28.55 -13.37 0.23
C TYR A 29 30.06 -13.27 0.24
N GLY A 30 30.67 -12.71 -0.82
CA GLY A 30 32.11 -12.49 -0.93
C GLY A 30 32.66 -11.61 0.20
N ASN A 31 31.97 -10.50 0.51
CA ASN A 31 32.37 -9.59 1.59
C ASN A 31 32.29 -10.27 2.98
N LEU A 32 31.25 -11.08 3.24
CA LEU A 32 31.12 -11.83 4.49
C LEU A 32 32.16 -12.92 4.62
N ALA A 33 32.44 -13.65 3.54
CA ALA A 33 33.46 -14.70 3.51
C ALA A 33 34.86 -14.11 3.77
N ALA A 34 35.21 -13.01 3.08
CA ALA A 34 36.47 -12.31 3.31
C ALA A 34 36.62 -11.87 4.77
N ARG A 35 35.54 -11.32 5.36
CA ARG A 35 35.56 -10.88 6.76
C ARG A 35 35.71 -12.03 7.74
N ARG A 36 35.02 -13.15 7.50
CA ARG A 36 35.20 -14.38 8.28
C ARG A 36 36.65 -14.83 8.25
N ASP A 37 37.24 -14.88 7.06
CA ASP A 37 38.60 -15.37 6.87
C ASP A 37 39.64 -14.44 7.54
N ASP A 38 39.43 -13.13 7.50
CA ASP A 38 40.24 -12.13 8.23
C ASP A 38 40.19 -12.36 9.76
N LEU A 39 38.99 -12.64 10.31
CA LEU A 39 38.83 -12.91 11.75
C LEU A 39 39.48 -14.23 12.17
N ILE A 40 39.41 -15.26 11.33
CA ILE A 40 40.08 -16.55 11.56
C ILE A 40 41.63 -16.33 11.52
N ALA A 41 42.13 -15.55 10.59
CA ALA A 41 43.56 -15.20 10.54
C ALA A 41 44.04 -14.43 11.79
N GLN A 42 43.13 -13.67 12.44
CA GLN A 42 43.38 -13.02 13.74
C GLN A 42 43.27 -13.95 14.95
N GLY A 43 42.99 -15.24 14.74
CA GLY A 43 42.91 -16.24 15.79
C GLY A 43 41.53 -16.41 16.45
N VAL A 44 40.49 -15.81 15.84
CA VAL A 44 39.10 -15.98 16.33
C VAL A 44 38.58 -17.37 15.92
N PRO A 45 37.93 -18.12 16.80
CA PRO A 45 37.29 -19.38 16.44
C PRO A 45 36.27 -19.24 15.32
N GLU A 46 36.19 -20.18 14.36
CA GLU A 46 35.35 -20.13 13.17
C GLU A 46 33.88 -19.79 13.49
N ALA A 47 33.30 -20.41 14.53
CA ALA A 47 31.91 -20.17 14.94
C ALA A 47 31.67 -18.72 15.42
N GLU A 48 32.66 -18.08 16.03
CA GLU A 48 32.60 -16.67 16.46
C GLU A 48 32.86 -15.75 15.31
N ALA A 49 33.79 -16.07 14.40
CA ALA A 49 34.08 -15.31 13.18
C ALA A 49 32.84 -15.23 12.28
N VAL A 50 32.11 -16.33 12.09
CA VAL A 50 30.83 -16.36 11.36
C VAL A 50 29.77 -15.49 12.04
N ARG A 51 29.63 -15.55 13.37
CA ARG A 51 28.69 -14.70 14.11
C ARG A 51 29.04 -13.21 14.00
N ALA A 52 30.31 -12.87 14.14
CA ALA A 52 30.79 -11.50 14.05
C ALA A 52 30.62 -10.93 12.64
N ALA A 53 30.88 -11.73 11.59
CA ALA A 53 30.63 -11.36 10.21
C ALA A 53 29.13 -11.08 9.96
N LYS A 54 28.23 -11.95 10.43
CA LYS A 54 26.77 -11.73 10.33
C LYS A 54 26.28 -10.49 11.10
N ALA A 55 26.85 -10.22 12.29
CA ALA A 55 26.46 -9.07 13.11
C ALA A 55 26.86 -7.72 12.51
N GLN A 56 27.83 -7.71 11.60
CA GLN A 56 28.31 -6.50 10.95
C GLN A 56 27.42 -6.08 9.76
N LEU A 57 26.53 -6.97 9.27
CA LEU A 57 25.47 -6.59 8.36
C LEU A 57 24.34 -5.93 9.18
N PRO A 58 24.23 -4.58 9.17
CA PRO A 58 22.99 -3.95 9.63
C PRO A 58 21.87 -4.54 8.78
N SER A 59 20.69 -4.66 9.36
CA SER A 59 19.52 -5.24 8.69
C SER A 59 19.52 -4.84 7.21
N LEU A 60 19.50 -5.82 6.30
CA LEU A 60 19.57 -5.61 4.85
C LEU A 60 18.54 -4.57 4.34
N ASP A 61 17.49 -4.33 5.12
CA ASP A 61 16.50 -3.28 4.88
C ASP A 61 17.09 -1.85 4.96
N GLY A 62 18.27 -1.67 5.57
CA GLY A 62 18.93 -0.38 5.68
C GLY A 62 20.04 -0.15 4.64
N VAL A 63 20.70 -1.21 4.17
CA VAL A 63 21.85 -1.11 3.24
C VAL A 63 21.45 -1.37 1.80
N LEU A 64 20.53 -2.29 1.59
CA LEU A 64 19.93 -2.55 0.31
C LEU A 64 18.58 -1.82 0.31
N GLY A 65 18.61 -0.52 0.06
CA GLY A 65 17.40 0.22 -0.26
C GLY A 65 16.61 -0.63 -1.26
N THR A 66 15.37 -0.99 -0.90
CA THR A 66 14.44 -1.69 -1.78
C THR A 66 14.01 -0.74 -2.90
N VAL A 67 15.03 -0.19 -3.58
CA VAL A 67 14.85 0.77 -4.65
C VAL A 67 14.71 -0.04 -5.93
N VAL A 68 13.49 -0.17 -6.36
CA VAL A 68 13.17 -0.82 -7.63
C VAL A 68 13.13 0.25 -8.71
N ARG A 69 13.81 0.00 -9.82
CA ARG A 69 13.70 0.83 -11.03
C ARG A 69 12.45 0.40 -11.77
N VAL A 70 11.54 1.32 -11.96
CA VAL A 70 10.30 1.12 -12.73
C VAL A 70 10.18 2.23 -13.76
N ASN A 71 9.55 1.91 -14.88
CA ASN A 71 9.18 2.93 -15.86
C ASN A 71 8.16 3.90 -15.20
N ALA A 72 8.54 5.17 -15.11
CA ALA A 72 7.74 6.20 -14.44
C ALA A 72 6.34 6.33 -15.03
N GLN A 73 6.21 6.10 -16.34
CA GLN A 73 4.92 6.16 -17.04
C GLN A 73 4.02 4.96 -16.66
N GLN A 74 4.55 3.74 -16.71
CA GLN A 74 3.81 2.53 -16.32
C GLN A 74 3.37 2.61 -14.87
N TRP A 75 4.26 3.04 -13.99
CA TRP A 75 3.95 3.22 -12.57
C TRP A 75 2.85 4.26 -12.33
N ARG A 76 2.92 5.41 -13.03
CA ARG A 76 1.92 6.48 -12.92
C ARG A 76 0.56 6.02 -13.43
N THR A 77 0.50 5.35 -14.59
CA THR A 77 -0.74 4.81 -15.16
C THR A 77 -1.36 3.72 -14.30
N ALA A 78 -0.56 2.78 -13.77
CA ALA A 78 -1.05 1.71 -12.89
C ALA A 78 -1.68 2.27 -11.58
N ARG A 79 -1.06 3.30 -10.98
CA ARG A 79 -1.63 4.00 -9.82
C ARG A 79 -2.94 4.70 -10.15
N LEU A 80 -2.99 5.43 -11.26
CA LEU A 80 -4.21 6.14 -11.68
C LEU A 80 -5.33 5.17 -12.03
N GLN A 81 -5.01 4.04 -12.67
CA GLN A 81 -5.97 2.96 -12.93
C GLN A 81 -6.57 2.40 -11.62
N SER A 82 -5.75 2.16 -10.60
CA SER A 82 -6.24 1.70 -9.29
C SER A 82 -7.16 2.72 -8.62
N LEU A 83 -6.82 4.02 -8.69
CA LEU A 83 -7.64 5.09 -8.14
C LEU A 83 -8.94 5.30 -8.93
N LEU A 84 -8.89 5.19 -10.25
CA LEU A 84 -10.08 5.22 -11.11
C LEU A 84 -11.03 4.06 -10.76
N LEU A 85 -10.52 2.84 -10.64
CA LEU A 85 -11.30 1.67 -10.27
C LEU A 85 -11.94 1.86 -8.89
N ALA A 86 -11.18 2.37 -7.91
CA ALA A 86 -11.69 2.68 -6.58
C ALA A 86 -12.82 3.73 -6.62
N SER A 87 -12.67 4.79 -7.42
CA SER A 87 -13.68 5.84 -7.54
C SER A 87 -14.95 5.34 -8.25
N VAL A 88 -14.83 4.49 -9.27
CA VAL A 88 -15.98 3.85 -9.92
C VAL A 88 -16.71 2.91 -8.96
N ILE A 89 -16.00 2.08 -8.20
CA ILE A 89 -16.59 1.23 -7.17
C ILE A 89 -17.31 2.08 -6.12
N LEU A 90 -16.70 3.16 -5.64
CA LEU A 90 -17.33 4.08 -4.71
C LEU A 90 -18.62 4.67 -5.29
N TRP A 91 -18.60 5.12 -6.55
CA TRP A 91 -19.79 5.62 -7.22
C TRP A 91 -20.91 4.58 -7.26
N VAL A 92 -20.61 3.34 -7.66
CA VAL A 92 -21.59 2.24 -7.65
C VAL A 92 -22.14 1.98 -6.25
N LEU A 93 -21.28 1.99 -5.21
CA LEU A 93 -21.71 1.83 -3.82
C LEU A 93 -22.59 2.98 -3.32
N THR A 94 -22.49 4.17 -3.89
CA THR A 94 -23.35 5.30 -3.50
C THR A 94 -24.72 5.30 -4.19
N ILE A 95 -24.96 4.47 -5.21
CA ILE A 95 -26.27 4.39 -5.91
C ILE A 95 -27.44 4.08 -4.96
N PRO A 96 -27.36 3.12 -4.03
CA PRO A 96 -28.45 2.85 -3.09
C PRO A 96 -28.84 4.05 -2.22
N LEU A 97 -27.91 4.99 -1.98
CA LEU A 97 -28.18 6.21 -1.21
C LEU A 97 -29.16 7.16 -1.90
N LEU A 98 -29.40 7.02 -3.21
CA LEU A 98 -30.41 7.80 -3.93
C LEU A 98 -31.82 7.56 -3.35
N LEU A 99 -32.10 6.39 -2.82
CA LEU A 99 -33.37 6.05 -2.18
C LEU A 99 -33.63 6.82 -0.88
N VAL A 100 -32.55 7.32 -0.23
CA VAL A 100 -32.59 8.04 1.05
C VAL A 100 -32.11 9.49 0.93
N ARG A 101 -32.35 10.14 -0.21
CA ARG A 101 -31.92 11.52 -0.54
C ARG A 101 -30.41 11.73 -0.60
N GLY A 102 -29.63 10.71 -0.82
CA GLY A 102 -28.15 10.77 -0.97
C GLY A 102 -27.68 11.26 -2.35
N GLN A 103 -28.43 12.13 -3.03
CA GLN A 103 -28.14 12.62 -4.40
C GLN A 103 -26.79 13.32 -4.47
N ILE A 104 -26.46 14.15 -3.47
CA ILE A 104 -25.20 14.90 -3.43
C ILE A 104 -24.01 13.96 -3.32
N SER A 105 -24.07 12.92 -2.49
CA SER A 105 -22.97 11.95 -2.32
C SER A 105 -22.76 11.11 -3.58
N CYS A 106 -23.85 10.71 -4.26
CA CYS A 106 -23.77 9.98 -5.53
C CYS A 106 -23.16 10.87 -6.64
N LEU A 107 -23.59 12.14 -6.74
CA LEU A 107 -23.04 13.10 -7.71
C LEU A 107 -21.56 13.38 -7.42
N ALA A 108 -21.17 13.57 -6.17
CA ALA A 108 -19.79 13.81 -5.79
C ALA A 108 -18.89 12.62 -6.14
N ALA A 109 -19.34 11.38 -5.88
CA ALA A 109 -18.62 10.17 -6.24
C ALA A 109 -18.49 10.03 -7.77
N PHE A 110 -19.53 10.36 -8.53
CA PHE A 110 -19.51 10.38 -10.00
C PHE A 110 -18.48 11.39 -10.53
N VAL A 111 -18.51 12.63 -10.04
CA VAL A 111 -17.55 13.66 -10.43
C VAL A 111 -16.13 13.21 -10.15
N LEU A 112 -15.89 12.59 -8.99
CA LEU A 112 -14.59 12.05 -8.63
C LEU A 112 -14.13 10.97 -9.63
N ALA A 113 -15.01 10.07 -10.03
CA ALA A 113 -14.71 9.04 -11.04
C ALA A 113 -14.38 9.66 -12.40
N VAL A 114 -15.11 10.70 -12.82
CA VAL A 114 -14.83 11.44 -14.07
C VAL A 114 -13.46 12.14 -14.01
N VAL A 115 -13.13 12.79 -12.90
CA VAL A 115 -11.82 13.45 -12.71
C VAL A 115 -10.67 12.46 -12.84
N PHE A 116 -10.75 11.33 -12.12
CA PHE A 116 -9.72 10.28 -12.24
C PHE A 116 -9.69 9.65 -13.64
N GLY A 117 -10.84 9.50 -14.29
CA GLY A 117 -10.94 9.01 -15.67
C GLY A 117 -10.24 9.93 -16.67
N VAL A 118 -10.50 11.23 -16.61
CA VAL A 118 -9.84 12.22 -17.46
C VAL A 118 -8.32 12.23 -17.17
N TRP A 119 -7.93 12.22 -15.91
CA TRP A 119 -6.50 12.19 -15.54
C TRP A 119 -5.80 10.94 -16.05
N TYR A 120 -6.44 9.77 -15.94
CA TYR A 120 -5.94 8.52 -16.50
C TYR A 120 -5.75 8.60 -18.01
N LEU A 121 -6.75 9.11 -18.77
CA LEU A 121 -6.68 9.29 -20.21
C LEU A 121 -5.58 10.28 -20.62
N CYS A 122 -5.41 11.38 -19.88
CA CYS A 122 -4.32 12.32 -20.12
C CYS A 122 -2.95 11.68 -19.85
N SER A 123 -2.86 10.80 -18.86
CA SER A 123 -1.63 10.07 -18.52
C SER A 123 -1.23 9.07 -19.60
N LEU A 124 -2.18 8.49 -20.34
CA LEU A 124 -1.88 7.56 -21.44
C LEU A 124 -1.21 8.24 -22.65
N ARG A 125 -1.40 9.56 -22.81
CA ARG A 125 -0.84 10.31 -23.95
C ARG A 125 0.62 10.76 -23.74
N GLY A 126 1.15 10.62 -22.51
CA GLY A 126 2.52 11.02 -22.20
C GLY A 126 3.49 9.88 -22.49
N GLU A 127 4.31 10.01 -23.54
CA GLU A 127 5.45 9.14 -23.78
C GLU A 127 6.63 9.67 -22.97
N SER A 128 6.98 9.03 -21.84
CA SER A 128 8.23 9.32 -21.15
C SER A 128 8.98 8.03 -20.85
N CYS A 129 10.11 7.88 -21.47
CA CYS A 129 11.07 6.79 -21.25
C CYS A 129 11.95 7.04 -20.00
N VAL A 130 11.38 7.71 -18.98
CA VAL A 130 12.09 8.05 -17.74
C VAL A 130 11.94 6.91 -16.76
N THR A 131 13.05 6.28 -16.38
CA THR A 131 13.10 5.33 -15.28
C THR A 131 13.11 6.07 -13.95
N MET A 132 12.25 5.65 -13.03
CA MET A 132 12.13 6.20 -11.70
C MET A 132 12.45 5.13 -10.66
N THR A 133 13.17 5.53 -9.63
CA THR A 133 13.47 4.66 -8.49
C THR A 133 12.33 4.76 -7.47
N VAL A 134 11.73 3.63 -7.11
CA VAL A 134 10.63 3.55 -6.15
C VAL A 134 11.07 2.71 -4.96
N ASP A 135 10.95 3.28 -3.76
CA ASP A 135 11.26 2.58 -2.51
C ASP A 135 10.01 1.81 -2.01
N ALA A 136 10.09 0.48 -2.04
CA ALA A 136 9.00 -0.40 -1.61
C ALA A 136 8.71 -0.28 -0.09
N VAL A 137 9.72 0.04 0.73
CA VAL A 137 9.53 0.24 2.19
C VAL A 137 8.71 1.51 2.43
N GLN A 138 9.03 2.58 1.70
CA GLN A 138 8.30 3.84 1.81
C GLN A 138 6.82 3.68 1.41
N LEU A 139 6.53 2.90 0.35
CA LEU A 139 5.15 2.62 -0.06
C LEU A 139 4.37 1.81 0.98
N ARG A 140 4.99 0.81 1.61
CA ARG A 140 4.35 0.06 2.70
C ARG A 140 4.07 0.97 3.91
N ARG A 141 4.98 1.89 4.21
CA ARG A 141 4.78 2.88 5.27
C ARG A 141 3.63 3.84 4.91
N GLN A 142 3.58 4.33 3.67
CA GLN A 142 2.48 5.16 3.18
C GLN A 142 1.13 4.43 3.27
N SER A 143 1.06 3.17 2.86
CA SER A 143 -0.15 2.35 2.99
C SER A 143 -0.63 2.25 4.44
N ARG A 144 0.26 1.99 5.40
CA ARG A 144 -0.09 1.99 6.84
C ARG A 144 -0.61 3.34 7.30
N THR A 145 0.03 4.43 6.89
CA THR A 145 -0.40 5.79 7.25
C THR A 145 -1.80 6.08 6.70
N VAL A 146 -2.08 5.70 5.45
CA VAL A 146 -3.41 5.88 4.84
C VAL A 146 -4.48 5.10 5.61
N TRP A 147 -4.20 3.86 6.02
CA TRP A 147 -5.11 3.07 6.85
C TRP A 147 -5.38 3.70 8.22
N LEU A 148 -4.34 4.23 8.88
CA LEU A 148 -4.48 4.92 10.17
C LEU A 148 -5.30 6.20 10.02
N VAL A 149 -4.98 7.04 9.04
CA VAL A 149 -5.72 8.28 8.76
C VAL A 149 -7.18 7.97 8.45
N TRP A 150 -7.43 6.98 7.57
CA TRP A 150 -8.79 6.56 7.27
C TRP A 150 -9.54 6.07 8.51
N GLY A 151 -8.91 5.23 9.33
CA GLY A 151 -9.52 4.71 10.55
C GLY A 151 -9.89 5.82 11.55
N VAL A 152 -8.99 6.81 11.74
CA VAL A 152 -9.27 7.97 12.59
C VAL A 152 -10.42 8.81 12.01
N CYS A 153 -10.38 9.14 10.71
CA CYS A 153 -11.46 9.88 10.05
C CYS A 153 -12.80 9.14 10.15
N PHE A 154 -12.81 7.82 9.93
CA PHE A 154 -13.99 6.99 10.07
C PHE A 154 -14.55 7.03 11.50
N ALA A 155 -13.70 6.86 12.50
CA ALA A 155 -14.12 6.91 13.91
C ALA A 155 -14.69 8.29 14.29
N VAL A 156 -14.06 9.38 13.83
CA VAL A 156 -14.55 10.75 14.05
C VAL A 156 -15.90 10.96 13.35
N CYS A 157 -16.05 10.51 12.09
CA CYS A 157 -17.31 10.60 11.37
C CYS A 157 -18.43 9.82 12.08
N VAL A 158 -18.16 8.58 12.51
CA VAL A 158 -19.13 7.75 13.24
C VAL A 158 -19.53 8.43 14.56
N ALA A 159 -18.57 8.96 15.33
CA ALA A 159 -18.85 9.65 16.58
C ALA A 159 -19.69 10.92 16.35
N ALA A 160 -19.32 11.75 15.37
CA ALA A 160 -20.04 12.97 15.04
C ALA A 160 -21.46 12.68 14.55
N VAL A 161 -21.64 11.72 13.65
CA VAL A 161 -22.97 11.31 13.16
C VAL A 161 -23.82 10.76 14.30
N SER A 162 -23.26 9.91 15.15
CA SER A 162 -23.96 9.37 16.31
C SER A 162 -24.34 10.47 17.31
N ALA A 163 -23.45 11.42 17.55
CA ALA A 163 -23.76 12.57 18.41
C ALA A 163 -24.92 13.40 17.84
N VAL A 164 -24.92 13.68 16.53
CA VAL A 164 -26.02 14.45 15.90
C VAL A 164 -27.34 13.67 15.93
N LEU A 165 -27.32 12.39 15.59
CA LEU A 165 -28.54 11.57 15.48
C LEU A 165 -29.16 11.23 16.84
N PHE A 166 -28.34 11.00 17.88
CA PHE A 166 -28.79 10.45 19.14
C PHE A 166 -28.69 11.39 20.33
N SER A 167 -28.06 12.56 20.20
CA SER A 167 -27.86 13.51 21.31
C SER A 167 -29.17 13.92 21.99
N SER A 168 -30.22 14.19 21.21
CA SER A 168 -31.52 14.57 21.76
C SER A 168 -32.20 13.42 22.52
N ASN A 169 -32.00 12.18 22.04
CA ASN A 169 -32.56 10.99 22.70
C ASN A 169 -31.87 10.73 24.04
N VAL A 170 -30.52 10.87 24.07
CA VAL A 170 -29.74 10.70 25.31
C VAL A 170 -30.03 11.81 26.29
N TRP A 171 -30.08 13.07 25.84
CA TRP A 171 -30.29 14.23 26.72
C TRP A 171 -31.67 14.27 27.35
N PHE A 172 -32.70 13.88 26.59
CA PHE A 172 -34.08 13.88 27.05
C PHE A 172 -34.61 12.51 27.46
N LEU A 173 -33.75 11.47 27.55
CA LEU A 173 -34.08 10.09 27.90
C LEU A 173 -35.27 9.53 27.05
N ARG A 174 -35.28 9.92 25.78
CA ARG A 174 -36.34 9.47 24.86
C ARG A 174 -35.89 8.19 24.11
N PRO A 175 -36.79 7.19 23.96
CA PRO A 175 -36.44 6.02 23.16
C PRO A 175 -36.29 6.39 21.69
N VAL A 176 -35.31 5.74 21.00
CA VAL A 176 -35.15 5.88 19.55
C VAL A 176 -36.31 5.15 18.89
N ARG A 177 -37.17 5.88 18.19
CA ARG A 177 -38.25 5.31 17.40
C ARG A 177 -37.83 5.23 15.94
N ILE A 178 -37.93 4.04 15.36
CA ILE A 178 -37.66 3.78 13.95
C ILE A 178 -39.00 3.40 13.30
N ASP A 179 -39.58 4.36 12.60
CA ASP A 179 -40.88 4.19 11.96
C ASP A 179 -40.68 3.72 10.51
N GLY A 180 -40.44 2.42 10.35
CA GLY A 180 -40.36 1.76 9.05
C GLY A 180 -38.95 1.73 8.41
N PRO A 181 -38.83 1.03 7.28
CA PRO A 181 -37.53 0.78 6.62
C PRO A 181 -36.90 2.03 6.06
N TYR A 182 -37.68 3.05 5.68
CA TYR A 182 -37.14 4.32 5.17
C TYR A 182 -36.40 5.10 6.26
N ALA A 183 -36.97 5.20 7.47
CA ALA A 183 -36.36 5.86 8.60
C ALA A 183 -35.04 5.18 9.00
N LEU A 184 -35.02 3.84 9.00
CA LEU A 184 -33.80 3.05 9.21
C LEU A 184 -32.75 3.35 8.14
N GLY A 185 -33.15 3.41 6.86
CA GLY A 185 -32.27 3.75 5.75
C GLY A 185 -31.64 5.13 5.89
N VAL A 186 -32.43 6.15 6.27
CA VAL A 186 -31.94 7.52 6.49
C VAL A 186 -30.93 7.57 7.65
N MET A 187 -31.17 6.84 8.74
CA MET A 187 -30.25 6.76 9.87
C MET A 187 -28.96 6.01 9.53
N ALA A 188 -29.05 4.95 8.73
CA ALA A 188 -27.90 4.12 8.34
C ALA A 188 -27.05 4.76 7.22
N ALA A 189 -27.65 5.61 6.38
CA ALA A 189 -27.00 6.19 5.21
C ALA A 189 -25.62 6.86 5.46
N PRO A 190 -25.44 7.71 6.49
CA PRO A 190 -24.14 8.34 6.74
C PRO A 190 -23.07 7.34 7.19
N TYR A 191 -23.43 6.30 7.94
CA TYR A 191 -22.52 5.23 8.34
C TYR A 191 -22.10 4.39 7.13
N TYR A 192 -23.07 4.06 6.27
CA TYR A 192 -22.82 3.35 5.03
C TYR A 192 -21.90 4.15 4.10
N LEU A 193 -22.13 5.47 3.96
CA LEU A 193 -21.29 6.35 3.17
C LEU A 193 -19.85 6.39 3.73
N ALA A 194 -19.70 6.56 5.04
CA ALA A 194 -18.38 6.56 5.68
C ALA A 194 -17.65 5.23 5.46
N LEU A 195 -18.34 4.10 5.59
CA LEU A 195 -17.78 2.77 5.37
C LEU A 195 -17.38 2.55 3.90
N SER A 196 -18.19 3.03 2.94
CA SER A 196 -17.91 2.85 1.51
C SER A 196 -16.60 3.49 1.06
N THR A 197 -16.10 4.52 1.78
CA THR A 197 -14.80 5.15 1.50
C THR A 197 -13.59 4.23 1.75
N VAL A 198 -13.77 3.06 2.39
CA VAL A 198 -12.72 2.04 2.60
C VAL A 198 -12.07 1.56 1.30
N VAL A 199 -12.74 1.76 0.17
CA VAL A 199 -12.21 1.42 -1.16
C VAL A 199 -10.88 2.13 -1.45
N PHE A 200 -10.68 3.36 -0.94
CA PHE A 200 -9.43 4.11 -1.16
C PHE A 200 -8.22 3.52 -0.43
N PRO A 201 -8.24 3.25 0.90
CA PRO A 201 -7.11 2.60 1.54
C PRO A 201 -6.82 1.20 0.97
N ILE A 202 -7.84 0.46 0.49
CA ILE A 202 -7.65 -0.80 -0.22
C ILE A 202 -6.90 -0.58 -1.54
N ALA A 203 -7.27 0.43 -2.33
CA ALA A 203 -6.60 0.76 -3.59
C ALA A 203 -5.13 1.16 -3.36
N VAL A 204 -4.86 2.01 -2.36
CA VAL A 204 -3.50 2.42 -1.99
C VAL A 204 -2.70 1.23 -1.42
N GLY A 205 -3.34 0.32 -0.69
CA GLY A 205 -2.73 -0.90 -0.18
C GLY A 205 -2.22 -1.85 -1.27
N ARG A 206 -2.74 -1.75 -2.49
CA ARG A 206 -2.28 -2.53 -3.66
C ARG A 206 -1.05 -1.96 -4.36
N PHE A 207 -0.66 -0.71 -4.08
CA PHE A 207 0.50 -0.08 -4.74
C PHE A 207 1.81 -0.89 -4.62
N PRO A 208 2.16 -1.48 -3.46
CA PRO A 208 3.35 -2.32 -3.38
C PRO A 208 3.31 -3.56 -4.28
N LEU A 209 2.11 -4.09 -4.55
CA LEU A 209 1.93 -5.24 -5.44
C LEU A 209 2.07 -4.86 -6.92
N LEU A 210 1.73 -3.62 -7.29
CA LEU A 210 1.86 -3.12 -8.65
C LEU A 210 3.33 -2.98 -9.07
N ILE A 211 4.26 -2.77 -8.14
CA ILE A 211 5.70 -2.75 -8.43
C ILE A 211 6.13 -4.07 -9.04
N ALA A 212 5.75 -5.19 -8.40
CA ALA A 212 6.10 -6.52 -8.88
C ALA A 212 5.52 -6.86 -10.27
N GLN A 213 4.44 -6.19 -10.67
CA GLN A 213 3.86 -6.33 -12.01
C GLN A 213 4.63 -5.49 -13.05
N CYS A 214 5.08 -4.29 -12.67
CA CYS A 214 5.88 -3.43 -13.55
C CYS A 214 7.29 -4.01 -13.79
N GLU A 215 7.86 -4.73 -12.82
CA GLU A 215 9.13 -5.45 -12.99
C GLU A 215 9.02 -6.61 -13.99
N ARG A 216 7.91 -7.37 -13.95
CA ARG A 216 7.71 -8.51 -14.87
C ARG A 216 7.49 -8.09 -16.32
N GLY A 217 6.90 -6.94 -16.56
CA GLY A 217 6.69 -6.41 -17.91
C GLY A 217 7.98 -6.05 -18.64
N GLU A 218 9.05 -5.67 -17.92
CA GLU A 218 10.36 -5.40 -18.51
C GLU A 218 11.14 -6.68 -18.89
N THR A 219 10.88 -7.81 -18.21
CA THR A 219 11.57 -9.08 -18.48
C THR A 219 10.96 -9.85 -19.66
N ASP A 220 9.72 -9.58 -20.04
CA ASP A 220 9.06 -10.24 -21.17
C ASP A 220 9.29 -9.50 -22.52
N GLU A 221 9.79 -8.26 -22.49
CA GLU A 221 10.09 -7.45 -23.70
C GLU A 221 11.59 -7.43 -24.06
N ALA A 222 12.48 -8.06 -23.29
CA ALA A 222 13.93 -8.15 -23.50
C ALA A 222 14.33 -9.53 -24.00
#